data_3bcbd28a76b1b42125dea77c70513448
#
_entry.id   3bcbd28a76b1b42125dea77c70513448
#
_cell.length_a   1.000
_cell.length_b   1.000
_cell.length_c   1.000
_cell.angle_alpha   90.00
_cell.angle_beta   90.00
_cell.angle_gamma   90.00
#
_symmetry.space_group_name_H-M   'P 1'
#
loop_
_entity.id
_entity.type
_entity.pdbx_description
1 polymer ?
#
loop_
_entity_poly.entity_id
_entity_poly.type
_entity_poly.pdbx_seq_one_letter_code
_entity_poly.pdbx_strand_id
1 'polypeptide(L)'
;MASLAVPSFHVGYTITTDKLDAFYKQVKGKGVTMTALLAKAVGVTLARHPQVNAAVSADGTAMVYPAAVNVAVAVAMEDGGLITPVLANADKIDIYAMARNWSDLVSRARSKQLQPEEYSTGTFTLSNLGMFGVDRFDAILPP
;
A
#
# COMPACT_ATOMS: atom_id res chain seq x y z
N MET A 1 -12.07 -12.56 -16.25
CA MET A 1 -11.41 -12.61 -14.93
C MET A 1 -10.01 -12.03 -15.06
N ALA A 2 -9.67 -11.09 -14.18
CA ALA A 2 -8.39 -10.37 -14.28
C ALA A 2 -7.17 -11.31 -14.20
N SER A 3 -7.22 -12.34 -13.34
CA SER A 3 -6.12 -13.29 -13.18
C SER A 3 -5.83 -14.15 -14.43
N LEU A 4 -6.80 -14.25 -15.33
CA LEU A 4 -6.63 -14.95 -16.61
C LEU A 4 -6.30 -14.01 -17.77
N ALA A 5 -6.74 -12.74 -17.67
CA ALA A 5 -6.52 -11.74 -18.72
C ALA A 5 -5.17 -11.04 -18.59
N VAL A 6 -4.64 -10.97 -17.37
CA VAL A 6 -3.39 -10.26 -17.07
C VAL A 6 -2.34 -11.29 -16.62
N PRO A 7 -1.26 -11.47 -17.40
CA PRO A 7 -0.19 -12.36 -16.96
C PRO A 7 0.46 -11.84 -15.68
N SER A 8 0.70 -12.75 -14.75
CA SER A 8 1.30 -12.42 -13.48
C SER A 8 2.32 -13.47 -13.06
N PHE A 9 3.21 -13.08 -12.16
CA PHE A 9 4.17 -13.99 -11.56
C PHE A 9 4.42 -13.57 -10.12
N HIS A 10 5.01 -14.48 -9.35
CA HIS A 10 5.28 -14.27 -7.93
C HIS A 10 6.78 -14.13 -7.69
N VAL A 11 7.17 -13.16 -6.90
CA VAL A 11 8.55 -12.98 -6.46
C VAL A 11 8.55 -13.00 -4.93
N GLY A 12 9.32 -13.94 -4.37
CA GLY A 12 9.51 -14.03 -2.92
C GLY A 12 10.90 -13.52 -2.53
N TYR A 13 10.96 -12.70 -1.51
CA TYR A 13 12.23 -12.20 -0.99
C TYR A 13 12.15 -12.04 0.54
N THR A 14 13.19 -12.50 1.23
CA THR A 14 13.28 -12.36 2.68
C THR A 14 14.12 -11.14 3.01
N ILE A 15 13.53 -10.20 3.76
CA ILE A 15 14.17 -8.94 4.12
C ILE A 15 14.44 -8.95 5.63
N THR A 16 15.68 -8.62 6.01
CA THR A 16 16.04 -8.43 7.42
C THR A 16 15.54 -7.07 7.88
N THR A 17 14.73 -7.04 8.94
CA THR A 17 14.05 -5.83 9.40
C THR A 17 14.57 -5.32 10.76
N ASP A 18 15.75 -5.74 11.21
CA ASP A 18 16.26 -5.35 12.54
C ASP A 18 16.35 -3.83 12.69
N LYS A 19 16.87 -3.13 11.66
CA LYS A 19 17.00 -1.67 11.69
C LYS A 19 15.64 -0.98 11.61
N LEU A 20 14.72 -1.52 10.82
CA LEU A 20 13.36 -1.00 10.72
C LEU A 20 12.63 -1.14 12.05
N ASP A 21 12.75 -2.30 12.70
CA ASP A 21 12.12 -2.56 13.98
C ASP A 21 12.67 -1.63 15.07
N ALA A 22 13.99 -1.40 15.08
CA ALA A 22 14.63 -0.48 16.00
C ALA A 22 14.12 0.96 15.79
N PHE A 23 14.01 1.38 14.53
CA PHE A 23 13.50 2.70 14.19
C PHE A 23 12.03 2.84 14.59
N TYR A 24 11.22 1.83 14.35
CA TYR A 24 9.82 1.81 14.76
C TYR A 24 9.69 2.06 16.28
N LYS A 25 10.51 1.40 17.08
CA LYS A 25 10.51 1.60 18.54
C LYS A 25 10.81 3.05 18.93
N GLN A 26 11.61 3.76 18.14
CA GLN A 26 11.93 5.17 18.39
C GLN A 26 10.77 6.10 18.07
N VAL A 27 9.95 5.79 17.06
CA VAL A 27 8.93 6.69 16.54
C VAL A 27 7.50 6.31 16.91
N LYS A 28 7.27 5.10 17.42
CA LYS A 28 5.91 4.63 17.74
C LYS A 28 5.21 5.53 18.78
N GLY A 29 5.96 6.10 19.72
CA GLY A 29 5.42 7.02 20.71
C GLY A 29 4.94 8.33 20.12
N LYS A 30 5.35 8.65 18.89
CA LYS A 30 4.93 9.85 18.15
C LYS A 30 3.77 9.56 17.19
N GLY A 31 3.14 8.40 17.31
CA GLY A 31 1.98 8.01 16.50
C GLY A 31 2.31 7.31 15.19
N VAL A 32 3.57 7.01 14.92
CA VAL A 32 3.97 6.33 13.68
C VAL A 32 3.74 4.82 13.83
N THR A 33 2.95 4.25 12.94
CA THR A 33 2.67 2.82 12.89
C THR A 33 3.64 2.10 11.97
N MET A 34 3.77 0.78 12.14
CA MET A 34 4.55 -0.04 11.22
C MET A 34 4.01 0.05 9.79
N THR A 35 2.68 0.12 9.63
CA THR A 35 2.05 0.28 8.31
C THR A 35 2.53 1.55 7.62
N ALA A 36 2.58 2.67 8.34
CA ALA A 36 3.07 3.93 7.77
C ALA A 36 4.53 3.83 7.34
N LEU A 37 5.38 3.18 8.13
CA LEU A 37 6.79 2.97 7.79
C LEU A 37 6.94 2.07 6.56
N LEU A 38 6.18 0.99 6.49
CA LEU A 38 6.21 0.09 5.33
C LEU A 38 5.74 0.80 4.07
N ALA A 39 4.66 1.58 4.17
CA ALA A 39 4.16 2.36 3.04
C ALA A 39 5.19 3.39 2.56
N LYS A 40 5.89 4.03 3.49
CA LYS A 40 6.97 4.96 3.15
C LYS A 40 8.11 4.26 2.44
N ALA A 41 8.54 3.11 2.95
CA ALA A 41 9.60 2.32 2.34
C ALA A 41 9.22 1.88 0.92
N VAL A 42 7.99 1.42 0.72
CA VAL A 42 7.47 1.06 -0.60
C VAL A 42 7.44 2.27 -1.51
N GLY A 43 6.95 3.41 -1.03
CA GLY A 43 6.87 4.64 -1.81
C GLY A 43 8.24 5.12 -2.30
N VAL A 44 9.22 5.16 -1.42
CA VAL A 44 10.59 5.56 -1.77
C VAL A 44 11.21 4.59 -2.78
N THR A 45 10.97 3.30 -2.60
CA THR A 45 11.48 2.27 -3.52
C THR A 45 10.83 2.38 -4.90
N LEU A 46 9.52 2.62 -4.96
CA LEU A 46 8.81 2.80 -6.23
C LEU A 46 9.29 4.03 -7.00
N ALA A 47 9.65 5.10 -6.29
CA ALA A 47 10.21 6.29 -6.92
C ALA A 47 11.52 5.99 -7.66
N ARG A 48 12.28 5.00 -7.18
CA ARG A 48 13.52 4.53 -7.81
C ARG A 48 13.28 3.52 -8.94
N HIS A 49 12.08 2.96 -9.02
CA HIS A 49 11.73 1.93 -10.00
C HIS A 49 10.37 2.27 -10.63
N PRO A 50 10.30 3.35 -11.42
CA PRO A 50 9.03 3.85 -11.95
C PRO A 50 8.29 2.83 -12.82
N GLN A 51 8.99 1.89 -13.45
CA GLN A 51 8.35 0.85 -14.24
C GLN A 51 7.50 -0.10 -13.39
N VAL A 52 7.79 -0.23 -12.09
CA VAL A 52 6.97 -1.06 -11.18
C VAL A 52 5.72 -0.30 -10.76
N ASN A 53 5.77 1.03 -10.76
CA ASN A 53 4.62 1.90 -10.45
C ASN A 53 3.71 2.12 -11.66
N ALA A 54 4.11 1.63 -12.83
CA ALA A 54 3.38 1.82 -14.07
C ALA A 54 2.19 0.86 -14.20
N ALA A 55 1.24 1.25 -15.03
CA ALA A 55 0.08 0.44 -15.36
C ALA A 55 -0.02 0.24 -16.87
N VAL A 56 -0.78 -0.77 -17.29
CA VAL A 56 -1.08 -0.99 -18.68
C VAL A 56 -2.29 -0.13 -19.05
N SER A 57 -2.26 0.50 -20.25
CA SER A 57 -3.41 1.27 -20.75
C SER A 57 -4.62 0.35 -20.97
N ALA A 58 -5.82 0.97 -21.03
CA ALA A 58 -7.07 0.23 -21.16
C ALA A 58 -7.10 -0.69 -22.40
N ASP A 59 -6.45 -0.29 -23.50
CA ASP A 59 -6.39 -1.08 -24.73
C ASP A 59 -5.22 -2.07 -24.77
N GLY A 60 -4.38 -2.07 -23.73
CA GLY A 60 -3.25 -2.99 -23.62
C GLY A 60 -2.04 -2.65 -24.49
N THR A 61 -2.01 -1.49 -25.14
CA THR A 61 -0.98 -1.15 -26.13
C THR A 61 0.13 -0.25 -25.57
N ALA A 62 -0.02 0.32 -24.39
CA ALA A 62 0.95 1.25 -23.82
C ALA A 62 1.10 1.06 -22.33
N MET A 63 2.26 1.45 -21.81
CA MET A 63 2.48 1.57 -20.37
C MET A 63 2.19 3.02 -19.94
N VAL A 64 1.41 3.16 -18.87
CA VAL A 64 1.08 4.45 -18.28
C VAL A 64 1.94 4.65 -17.04
N TYR A 65 2.72 5.73 -17.01
CA TYR A 65 3.57 6.07 -15.87
C TYR A 65 2.86 7.16 -15.07
N PRO A 66 2.32 6.83 -13.88
CA PRO A 66 1.67 7.86 -13.06
C PRO A 66 2.63 8.95 -12.64
N ALA A 67 2.12 10.18 -12.51
CA ALA A 67 2.91 11.31 -12.03
C ALA A 67 3.23 11.20 -10.53
N ALA A 68 2.46 10.41 -9.80
CA ALA A 68 2.59 10.27 -8.36
C ALA A 68 2.79 8.80 -7.97
N VAL A 69 3.34 8.59 -6.77
CA VAL A 69 3.43 7.27 -6.13
C VAL A 69 2.36 7.22 -5.03
N ASN A 70 1.31 6.47 -5.28
CA ASN A 70 0.16 6.37 -4.38
C ASN A 70 0.03 4.92 -3.91
N VAL A 71 0.29 4.68 -2.63
CA VAL A 71 0.27 3.35 -2.06
C VAL A 71 -1.10 3.07 -1.46
N ALA A 72 -1.85 2.15 -2.07
CA ALA A 72 -3.09 1.64 -1.50
C ALA A 72 -2.76 0.57 -0.47
N VAL A 73 -3.35 0.65 0.70
CA VAL A 73 -3.10 -0.31 1.79
C VAL A 73 -4.37 -1.09 2.06
N ALA A 74 -4.30 -2.42 1.95
CA ALA A 74 -5.45 -3.28 2.19
C ALA A 74 -5.82 -3.30 3.68
N VAL A 75 -7.07 -3.01 4.00
CA VAL A 75 -7.61 -2.99 5.37
C VAL A 75 -8.84 -3.88 5.43
N ALA A 76 -8.81 -4.86 6.35
CA ALA A 76 -9.97 -5.71 6.61
C ALA A 76 -11.00 -4.95 7.42
N MET A 77 -12.26 -5.07 7.03
CA MET A 77 -13.39 -4.46 7.70
C MET A 77 -14.07 -5.48 8.62
N GLU A 78 -14.76 -4.99 9.65
CA GLU A 78 -15.45 -5.86 10.62
C GLU A 78 -16.55 -6.70 9.98
N ASP A 79 -17.16 -6.20 8.91
CA ASP A 79 -18.21 -6.92 8.17
C ASP A 79 -17.68 -7.99 7.22
N GLY A 80 -16.37 -8.22 7.24
CA GLY A 80 -15.71 -9.18 6.34
C GLY A 80 -15.29 -8.60 5.00
N GLY A 81 -15.58 -7.34 4.75
CA GLY A 81 -15.16 -6.65 3.53
C GLY A 81 -13.71 -6.20 3.58
N LEU A 82 -13.21 -5.73 2.45
CA LEU A 82 -11.87 -5.19 2.29
C LEU A 82 -11.96 -3.81 1.66
N ILE A 83 -11.21 -2.85 2.19
CA ILE A 83 -11.06 -1.53 1.59
C ILE A 83 -9.59 -1.22 1.45
N THR A 84 -9.25 -0.40 0.45
CA THR A 84 -7.86 -0.06 0.13
C THR A 84 -7.66 1.46 0.15
N PRO A 85 -7.60 2.09 1.35
CA PRO A 85 -7.30 3.51 1.44
C PRO A 85 -5.94 3.82 0.84
N VAL A 86 -5.81 4.99 0.21
CA VAL A 86 -4.62 5.37 -0.54
C VAL A 86 -3.82 6.42 0.21
N LEU A 87 -2.54 6.12 0.43
CA LEU A 87 -1.55 7.09 0.91
C LEU A 87 -0.93 7.76 -0.31
N ALA A 88 -1.41 8.96 -0.62
CA ALA A 88 -0.98 9.71 -1.79
C ALA A 88 0.43 10.28 -1.60
N ASN A 89 1.21 10.31 -2.69
CA ASN A 89 2.58 10.85 -2.70
C ASN A 89 3.46 10.23 -1.62
N ALA A 90 3.40 8.91 -1.48
CA ALA A 90 4.08 8.18 -0.42
C ALA A 90 5.60 8.37 -0.44
N ASP A 91 6.19 8.65 -1.59
CA ASP A 91 7.62 8.92 -1.74
C ASP A 91 8.02 10.29 -1.19
N LYS A 92 7.12 11.26 -1.17
CA LYS A 92 7.43 12.67 -0.87
C LYS A 92 7.01 13.11 0.52
N ILE A 93 5.99 12.49 1.10
CA ILE A 93 5.46 12.87 2.41
C ILE A 93 6.35 12.27 3.51
N ASP A 94 6.66 13.06 4.55
CA ASP A 94 7.43 12.55 5.68
C ASP A 94 6.62 11.54 6.51
N ILE A 95 7.33 10.75 7.33
CA ILE A 95 6.70 9.65 8.08
C ILE A 95 5.64 10.12 9.07
N TYR A 96 5.78 11.32 9.62
CA TYR A 96 4.83 11.85 10.61
C TYR A 96 3.53 12.29 9.93
N ALA A 97 3.65 12.98 8.79
CA ALA A 97 2.49 13.32 7.97
C ALA A 97 1.80 12.05 7.45
N MET A 98 2.59 11.06 7.03
CA MET A 98 2.05 9.77 6.57
C MET A 98 1.29 9.06 7.69
N ALA A 99 1.82 9.08 8.92
CA ALA A 99 1.15 8.47 10.06
C ALA A 99 -0.18 9.17 10.39
N ARG A 100 -0.22 10.49 10.32
CA ARG A 100 -1.46 11.25 10.52
C ARG A 100 -2.48 10.95 9.44
N ASN A 101 -2.05 10.96 8.18
CA ASN A 101 -2.92 10.65 7.04
C ASN A 101 -3.48 9.22 7.15
N TRP A 102 -2.65 8.28 7.54
CA TRP A 102 -3.05 6.88 7.70
C TRP A 102 -4.10 6.74 8.81
N SER A 103 -3.86 7.34 9.97
CA SER A 103 -4.80 7.30 11.09
C SER A 103 -6.17 7.86 10.70
N ASP A 104 -6.19 8.99 10.00
CA ASP A 104 -7.42 9.61 9.51
C ASP A 104 -8.14 8.72 8.49
N LEU A 105 -7.40 8.18 7.52
CA LEU A 105 -7.97 7.30 6.51
C LEU A 105 -8.60 6.05 7.12
N VAL A 106 -7.93 5.40 8.07
CA VAL A 106 -8.46 4.20 8.73
C VAL A 106 -9.73 4.52 9.51
N SER A 107 -9.74 5.62 10.25
CA SER A 107 -10.90 6.05 11.01
C SER A 107 -12.10 6.28 10.10
N ARG A 108 -11.92 7.02 9.00
CA ARG A 108 -13.00 7.28 8.06
C ARG A 108 -13.38 6.05 7.23
N ALA A 109 -12.44 5.16 6.96
CA ALA A 109 -12.75 3.89 6.30
C ALA A 109 -13.70 3.05 7.14
N ARG A 110 -13.44 2.95 8.44
CA ARG A 110 -14.29 2.18 9.36
C ARG A 110 -15.70 2.75 9.49
N SER A 111 -15.84 4.06 9.38
CA SER A 111 -17.15 4.73 9.38
C SER A 111 -17.75 4.87 7.99
N LYS A 112 -17.11 4.30 6.96
CA LYS A 112 -17.55 4.31 5.56
C LYS A 112 -17.68 5.72 4.99
N GLN A 113 -16.74 6.60 5.35
CA GLN A 113 -16.74 8.02 4.97
C GLN A 113 -15.61 8.39 4.02
N LEU A 114 -14.95 7.42 3.38
CA LEU A 114 -13.92 7.72 2.39
C LEU A 114 -14.55 8.26 1.10
N GLN A 115 -13.91 9.28 0.53
CA GLN A 115 -14.26 9.76 -0.79
C GLN A 115 -13.71 8.80 -1.88
N PRO A 116 -14.33 8.73 -3.06
CA PRO A 116 -13.89 7.81 -4.13
C PRO A 116 -12.41 7.93 -4.47
N GLU A 117 -11.85 9.13 -4.55
CA GLU A 117 -10.44 9.35 -4.86
C GLU A 117 -9.50 8.85 -3.75
N GLU A 118 -10.01 8.59 -2.57
CA GLU A 118 -9.22 8.09 -1.45
C GLU A 118 -9.05 6.57 -1.45
N TYR A 119 -9.74 5.85 -2.35
CA TYR A 119 -9.58 4.41 -2.49
C TYR A 119 -9.46 3.92 -3.95
N SER A 120 -9.48 4.84 -4.93
CA SER A 120 -9.44 4.47 -6.35
C SER A 120 -8.19 4.96 -7.09
N THR A 121 -7.33 5.74 -6.43
CA THR A 121 -6.17 6.38 -7.06
C THR A 121 -4.84 5.70 -6.77
N GLY A 122 -4.86 4.51 -6.17
CA GLY A 122 -3.64 3.78 -5.86
C GLY A 122 -2.89 3.33 -7.09
N THR A 123 -1.56 3.46 -7.06
CA THR A 123 -0.68 2.99 -8.14
C THR A 123 0.02 1.69 -7.79
N PHE A 124 0.04 1.32 -6.52
CA PHE A 124 0.64 0.09 -6.01
C PHE A 124 -0.09 -0.31 -4.73
N THR A 125 -0.26 -1.60 -4.49
CA THR A 125 -0.99 -2.10 -3.32
C THR A 125 -0.05 -2.78 -2.33
N LEU A 126 -0.16 -2.38 -1.06
CA LEU A 126 0.51 -3.00 0.07
C LEU A 126 -0.50 -3.80 0.88
N SER A 127 -0.22 -5.09 1.07
CA SER A 127 -1.06 -5.96 1.87
C SER A 127 -0.23 -6.63 2.96
N ASN A 128 -0.70 -6.60 4.21
CA ASN A 128 0.04 -7.12 5.35
C ASN A 128 -0.88 -7.94 6.25
N LEU A 129 -0.58 -9.20 6.41
CA LEU A 129 -1.29 -10.12 7.30
C LEU A 129 -0.40 -10.58 8.47
N GLY A 130 0.74 -9.95 8.67
CA GLY A 130 1.67 -10.32 9.75
C GLY A 130 1.04 -10.25 11.13
N MET A 131 0.12 -9.32 11.36
CA MET A 131 -0.59 -9.17 12.63
C MET A 131 -1.49 -10.36 12.95
N PHE A 132 -1.82 -11.19 11.96
CA PHE A 132 -2.62 -12.42 12.13
C PHE A 132 -1.75 -13.67 12.19
N GLY A 133 -0.42 -13.53 12.29
CA GLY A 133 0.51 -14.65 12.36
C GLY A 133 0.78 -15.34 11.03
N VAL A 134 0.45 -14.68 9.93
CA VAL A 134 0.70 -15.23 8.58
C VAL A 134 2.10 -14.86 8.15
N ASP A 135 2.93 -15.87 7.82
CA ASP A 135 4.31 -15.65 7.35
C ASP A 135 4.37 -15.38 5.85
N ARG A 136 3.51 -16.03 5.08
CA ARG A 136 3.51 -15.92 3.62
C ARG A 136 2.11 -16.12 3.07
N PHE A 137 1.74 -15.34 2.07
CA PHE A 137 0.49 -15.51 1.32
C PHE A 137 0.64 -14.91 -0.06
N ASP A 138 -0.23 -15.35 -0.98
CA ASP A 138 -0.34 -14.76 -2.31
C ASP A 138 -1.77 -14.22 -2.48
N ALA A 139 -1.87 -12.95 -2.89
CA ALA A 139 -3.15 -12.34 -3.16
C ALA A 139 -3.61 -12.67 -4.58
N ILE A 140 -4.92 -12.78 -4.76
CA ILE A 140 -5.53 -12.99 -6.06
C ILE A 140 -6.16 -11.68 -6.51
N LEU A 141 -5.88 -11.27 -7.74
CA LEU A 141 -6.45 -10.06 -8.31
C LEU A 141 -7.96 -10.25 -8.50
N PRO A 142 -8.79 -9.31 -8.03
CA PRO A 142 -10.23 -9.39 -8.27
C PRO A 142 -10.55 -9.17 -9.74
N PRO A 143 -11.70 -9.68 -10.22
CA PRO A 143 -12.13 -9.46 -11.60
C PRO A 143 -12.41 -8.01 -11.92
#